data_0b926e88f5b739b249d95ccba9700410
#
_entry.id   0b926e88f5b739b249d95ccba9700410
#
_cell.length_a   1.000
_cell.length_b   1.000
_cell.length_c   1.000
_cell.angle_alpha   90.00
_cell.angle_beta   90.00
_cell.angle_gamma   90.00
#
_symmetry.space_group_name_H-M   'P 1'
#
loop_
_entity.id
_entity.type
_entity.pdbx_description
1 polymer ?
#
loop_
_entity_poly.entity_id
_entity_poly.type
_entity_poly.pdbx_seq_one_letter_code
_entity_poly.pdbx_strand_id
1 'polypeptide(L)'
;MASGKDRRRSERFVTASIPVQLSDVNGELIDLSLHGAAVIHRSPVKAGAAATLIFPSYGGIYIPCEVLRSIVQVRRGEKGPEYVFRSAIVFSPLSPDQEIPLMEFLTIQMEKLEEAKRELAAQQSAR
;
A
#
# COMPACT_ATOMS: atom_id res chain seq x y z
N MET A 1 -26.69 1.97 2.17
CA MET A 1 -26.10 0.67 2.37
C MET A 1 -24.58 0.72 2.22
N ALA A 2 -23.90 0.18 3.15
CA ALA A 2 -22.45 0.31 3.21
C ALA A 2 -21.73 -0.81 2.48
N SER A 3 -22.08 -1.06 1.26
CA SER A 3 -21.61 -2.21 0.51
C SER A 3 -20.10 -2.35 0.46
N GLY A 4 -19.38 -1.26 0.21
CA GLY A 4 -17.92 -1.31 0.09
C GLY A 4 -17.23 -1.58 1.41
N LYS A 5 -17.74 -1.03 2.50
CA LYS A 5 -17.15 -1.20 3.81
C LYS A 5 -17.35 -2.60 4.36
N ASP A 6 -18.50 -3.19 4.11
CA ASP A 6 -18.85 -4.50 4.65
C ASP A 6 -17.97 -5.61 4.11
N ARG A 7 -17.29 -5.37 2.99
CA ARG A 7 -16.40 -6.34 2.38
C ARG A 7 -14.98 -6.26 2.89
N ARG A 8 -14.65 -5.25 3.66
CA ARG A 8 -13.29 -5.05 4.15
C ARG A 8 -13.17 -5.59 5.56
N ARG A 9 -12.13 -6.34 5.80
CA ARG A 9 -11.85 -6.88 7.13
C ARG A 9 -11.20 -5.87 8.05
N SER A 10 -10.58 -4.84 7.47
CA SER A 10 -9.90 -3.81 8.23
C SER A 10 -9.93 -2.52 7.45
N GLU A 11 -9.74 -1.44 8.17
CA GLU A 11 -9.69 -0.13 7.56
C GLU A 11 -8.47 -0.02 6.65
N ARG A 12 -8.69 0.57 5.50
CA ARG A 12 -7.63 0.86 4.55
C ARG A 12 -7.42 2.35 4.45
N PHE A 13 -6.21 2.76 4.17
CA PHE A 13 -5.95 4.14 3.82
C PHE A 13 -4.92 4.23 2.70
N VAL A 14 -5.08 5.27 1.90
CA VAL A 14 -4.22 5.53 0.76
C VAL A 14 -2.92 6.12 1.26
N THR A 15 -1.81 5.56 0.82
CA THR A 15 -0.49 6.04 1.19
C THR A 15 0.03 7.03 0.13
N ALA A 16 1.02 7.81 0.50
CA ALA A 16 1.62 8.79 -0.38
C ALA A 16 2.86 8.20 -1.06
N SER A 17 2.66 7.25 -1.96
CA SER A 17 3.73 6.68 -2.79
C SER A 17 4.94 6.23 -1.99
N ILE A 18 4.73 5.33 -1.05
CA ILE A 18 5.81 4.81 -0.22
C ILE A 18 6.56 3.73 -1.00
N PRO A 19 7.89 3.84 -1.14
CA PRO A 19 8.66 2.81 -1.82
C PRO A 19 8.61 1.49 -1.07
N VAL A 20 8.34 0.42 -1.78
CA VAL A 20 8.34 -0.94 -1.25
C VAL A 20 8.97 -1.88 -2.26
N GLN A 21 9.21 -3.12 -1.84
CA GLN A 21 9.61 -4.19 -2.75
C GLN A 21 8.61 -5.33 -2.59
N LEU A 22 8.20 -5.90 -3.70
CA LEU A 22 7.39 -7.10 -3.73
C LEU A 22 8.33 -8.21 -4.22
N SER A 23 8.91 -8.93 -3.28
CA SER A 23 10.05 -9.82 -3.50
C SER A 23 11.22 -9.04 -4.13
N ASP A 24 11.59 -9.30 -5.37
CA ASP A 24 12.66 -8.57 -6.05
C ASP A 24 12.15 -7.45 -6.97
N VAL A 25 10.86 -7.17 -6.93
CA VAL A 25 10.25 -6.15 -7.79
C VAL A 25 10.06 -4.85 -6.98
N ASN A 26 10.66 -3.77 -7.45
CA ASN A 26 10.48 -2.46 -6.84
C ASN A 26 9.11 -1.90 -7.19
N GLY A 27 8.47 -1.26 -6.23
CA GLY A 27 7.16 -0.67 -6.44
C GLY A 27 6.85 0.44 -5.47
N GLU A 28 5.62 0.91 -5.54
CA GLU A 28 5.10 1.95 -4.68
C GLU A 28 3.83 1.44 -4.00
N LEU A 29 3.81 1.55 -2.69
CA LEU A 29 2.64 1.21 -1.91
C LEU A 29 1.61 2.31 -2.07
N ILE A 30 0.40 1.96 -2.45
CA ILE A 30 -0.66 2.96 -2.63
C ILE A 30 -1.82 2.78 -1.65
N ASP A 31 -1.90 1.63 -1.01
CA ASP A 31 -2.98 1.35 -0.08
C ASP A 31 -2.50 0.22 0.84
N LEU A 32 -2.85 0.30 2.10
CA LEU A 32 -2.36 -0.63 3.11
C LEU A 32 -3.40 -0.85 4.19
N SER A 33 -3.49 -2.09 4.66
CA SER A 33 -4.27 -2.47 5.82
C SER A 33 -3.53 -3.60 6.56
N LEU A 34 -4.11 -4.09 7.65
CA LEU A 34 -3.51 -5.23 8.36
C LEU A 34 -3.65 -6.56 7.61
N HIS A 35 -4.47 -6.60 6.58
CA HIS A 35 -4.73 -7.85 5.84
C HIS A 35 -4.09 -7.88 4.46
N GLY A 36 -3.73 -6.74 3.92
CA GLY A 36 -3.16 -6.71 2.60
C GLY A 36 -2.83 -5.31 2.14
N ALA A 37 -2.46 -5.20 0.88
CA ALA A 37 -2.01 -3.95 0.30
C ALA A 37 -2.24 -3.91 -1.19
N ALA A 38 -2.12 -2.73 -1.76
CA ALA A 38 -2.05 -2.55 -3.20
C ALA A 38 -0.72 -1.88 -3.53
N VAL A 39 -0.06 -2.38 -4.57
CA VAL A 39 1.27 -1.93 -4.98
C VAL A 39 1.25 -1.66 -6.47
N ILE A 40 1.84 -0.54 -6.87
CA ILE A 40 2.07 -0.23 -8.27
C ILE A 40 3.53 -0.52 -8.59
N HIS A 41 3.78 -1.22 -9.69
CA HIS A 41 5.13 -1.62 -10.10
C HIS A 41 5.21 -1.72 -11.62
N ARG A 42 6.43 -1.79 -12.13
CA ARG A 42 6.66 -1.81 -13.59
C ARG A 42 6.91 -3.20 -14.14
N SER A 43 7.39 -4.10 -13.32
CA SER A 43 7.68 -5.48 -13.76
C SER A 43 6.50 -6.38 -13.45
N PRO A 44 6.14 -7.29 -14.37
CA PRO A 44 4.99 -8.16 -14.13
C PRO A 44 5.23 -9.11 -12.94
N VAL A 45 4.16 -9.42 -12.23
CA VAL A 45 4.14 -10.46 -11.21
C VAL A 45 2.99 -11.41 -11.51
N LYS A 46 3.11 -12.64 -11.08
CA LYS A 46 2.12 -13.65 -11.39
C LYS A 46 1.06 -13.72 -10.30
N ALA A 47 -0.21 -13.64 -10.70
CA ALA A 47 -1.33 -13.86 -9.78
C ALA A 47 -1.25 -15.26 -9.19
N GLY A 48 -1.51 -15.38 -7.91
CA GLY A 48 -1.39 -16.64 -7.18
C GLY A 48 0.00 -16.93 -6.64
N ALA A 49 1.00 -16.15 -7.01
CA ALA A 49 2.37 -16.39 -6.56
C ALA A 49 2.56 -15.94 -5.11
N ALA A 50 3.37 -16.70 -4.39
CA ALA A 50 3.85 -16.29 -3.08
C ALA A 50 4.91 -15.21 -3.25
N ALA A 51 4.90 -14.23 -2.35
CA ALA A 51 5.85 -13.12 -2.41
C ALA A 51 6.13 -12.63 -0.98
N THR A 52 7.02 -11.67 -0.87
CA THR A 52 7.30 -11.00 0.40
C THR A 52 7.24 -9.50 0.16
N LEU A 53 6.42 -8.81 0.94
CA LEU A 53 6.37 -7.35 0.89
C LEU A 53 7.41 -6.80 1.85
N ILE A 54 8.29 -5.96 1.34
CA ILE A 54 9.42 -5.42 2.07
C ILE A 54 9.32 -3.90 2.10
N PHE A 55 9.51 -3.32 3.28
CA PHE A 55 9.51 -1.88 3.49
C PHE A 55 10.95 -1.42 3.76
N PRO A 56 11.71 -1.03 2.73
CA PRO A 56 13.14 -0.71 2.93
C PRO A 56 13.38 0.46 3.88
N SER A 57 12.46 1.42 3.90
CA SER A 57 12.63 2.64 4.72
C SER A 57 12.24 2.46 6.18
N TYR A 58 11.74 1.28 6.55
CA TYR A 58 11.18 1.05 7.89
C TYR A 58 11.80 -0.15 8.58
N GLY A 59 13.13 -0.20 8.59
CA GLY A 59 13.83 -1.11 9.47
C GLY A 59 13.63 -2.59 9.23
N GLY A 60 13.33 -2.98 8.00
CA GLY A 60 13.26 -4.38 7.67
C GLY A 60 11.94 -5.06 8.01
N ILE A 61 10.83 -4.41 7.76
CA ILE A 61 9.53 -5.08 7.83
C ILE A 61 9.41 -5.99 6.61
N TYR A 62 9.24 -7.28 6.84
CA TYR A 62 9.12 -8.31 5.82
C TYR A 62 7.83 -9.06 6.06
N ILE A 63 6.91 -9.02 5.12
CA ILE A 63 5.59 -9.63 5.30
C ILE A 63 5.35 -10.65 4.20
N PRO A 64 5.27 -11.95 4.55
CA PRO A 64 4.87 -12.97 3.57
C PRO A 64 3.47 -12.71 3.07
N CYS A 65 3.28 -12.83 1.77
CA CYS A 65 2.00 -12.53 1.16
C CYS A 65 1.77 -13.36 -0.10
N GLU A 66 0.60 -13.20 -0.67
CA GLU A 66 0.23 -13.81 -1.93
C GLU A 66 -0.33 -12.73 -2.85
N VAL A 67 0.04 -12.77 -4.10
CA VAL A 67 -0.51 -11.88 -5.12
C VAL A 67 -1.90 -12.41 -5.51
N LEU A 68 -2.95 -11.68 -5.17
CA LEU A 68 -4.31 -12.08 -5.52
C LEU A 68 -4.58 -11.84 -6.99
N ARG A 69 -4.19 -10.67 -7.48
CA ARG A 69 -4.35 -10.31 -8.87
C ARG A 69 -3.38 -9.19 -9.23
N SER A 70 -3.10 -9.08 -10.51
CA SER A 70 -2.26 -8.03 -11.04
C SER A 70 -2.89 -7.56 -12.34
N ILE A 71 -3.16 -6.28 -12.46
CA ILE A 71 -3.78 -5.70 -13.64
C ILE A 71 -2.88 -4.62 -14.22
N VAL A 72 -2.96 -4.47 -15.54
CA VAL A 72 -2.24 -3.41 -16.24
C VAL A 72 -3.04 -2.13 -16.14
N GLN A 73 -2.37 -1.04 -15.83
CA GLN A 73 -2.96 0.30 -15.84
C GLN A 73 -2.11 1.21 -16.72
N VAL A 74 -2.78 2.17 -17.33
CA VAL A 74 -2.11 3.23 -18.04
C VAL A 74 -2.15 4.47 -17.17
N ARG A 75 -1.01 5.10 -16.95
CA ARG A 75 -0.94 6.35 -16.22
C ARG A 75 -0.13 7.37 -17.03
N ARG A 76 -0.32 8.63 -16.71
CA ARG A 76 0.42 9.69 -17.39
C ARG A 76 1.81 9.81 -16.78
N GLY A 77 2.83 9.57 -17.61
CA GLY A 77 4.22 9.79 -17.25
C GLY A 77 4.73 11.08 -17.85
N GLU A 78 5.97 11.41 -17.56
CA GLU A 78 6.62 12.62 -18.08
C GLU A 78 6.71 12.63 -19.60
N LYS A 79 6.89 11.47 -20.20
CA LYS A 79 7.06 11.31 -21.65
C LYS A 79 5.79 10.83 -22.34
N GLY A 80 4.65 10.91 -21.67
CA GLY A 80 3.39 10.45 -22.20
C GLY A 80 2.84 9.26 -21.43
N PRO A 81 1.89 8.52 -22.00
CA PRO A 81 1.29 7.37 -21.30
C PRO A 81 2.33 6.30 -21.00
N GLU A 82 2.25 5.73 -19.81
CA GLU A 82 3.10 4.59 -19.45
C GLU A 82 2.25 3.49 -18.86
N TYR A 83 2.71 2.25 -19.06
CA TYR A 83 2.02 1.08 -18.52
C TYR A 83 2.66 0.67 -17.21
N VAL A 84 1.82 0.47 -16.22
CA VAL A 84 2.25 -0.04 -14.92
C VAL A 84 1.31 -1.18 -14.53
N PHE A 85 1.73 -1.94 -13.54
CA PHE A 85 0.89 -3.01 -12.97
C PHE A 85 0.41 -2.56 -11.61
N ARG A 86 -0.83 -2.86 -11.31
CA ARG A 86 -1.39 -2.69 -9.97
C ARG A 86 -1.72 -4.06 -9.45
N SER A 87 -1.06 -4.45 -8.38
CA SER A 87 -1.26 -5.75 -7.75
C SER A 87 -1.94 -5.60 -6.41
N ALA A 88 -2.95 -6.44 -6.19
CA ALA A 88 -3.58 -6.59 -4.90
C ALA A 88 -2.93 -7.79 -4.23
N ILE A 89 -2.45 -7.60 -3.01
CA ILE A 89 -1.81 -8.66 -2.25
C ILE A 89 -2.53 -8.88 -0.93
N VAL A 90 -2.54 -10.12 -0.48
CA VAL A 90 -3.08 -10.50 0.82
C VAL A 90 -1.95 -11.05 1.67
N PHE A 91 -1.87 -10.61 2.91
CA PHE A 91 -0.82 -11.07 3.82
C PHE A 91 -1.15 -12.46 4.33
N SER A 92 -0.12 -13.27 4.46
CA SER A 92 -0.22 -14.51 5.23
C SER A 92 -0.50 -14.17 6.68
N PRO A 93 -1.06 -15.08 7.47
CA PRO A 93 -1.29 -14.78 8.89
C PRO A 93 -0.04 -14.24 9.56
N LEU A 94 -0.17 -13.08 10.19
CA LEU A 94 0.95 -12.39 10.81
C LEU A 94 1.23 -12.95 12.19
N SER A 95 2.51 -13.15 12.51
CA SER A 95 2.93 -13.39 13.88
C SER A 95 2.91 -12.07 14.64
N PRO A 96 2.92 -12.09 15.99
CA PRO A 96 3.02 -10.85 16.75
C PRO A 96 4.25 -10.02 16.38
N ASP A 97 5.35 -10.66 16.05
CA ASP A 97 6.59 -9.99 15.65
C ASP A 97 6.44 -9.21 14.33
N GLN A 98 5.54 -9.65 13.47
CA GLN A 98 5.25 -8.97 12.21
C GLN A 98 4.14 -7.94 12.37
N GLU A 99 3.14 -8.28 13.18
CA GLU A 99 1.96 -7.43 13.38
C GLU A 99 2.30 -6.12 14.08
N ILE A 100 3.12 -6.17 15.12
CA ILE A 100 3.46 -4.99 15.89
C ILE A 100 4.15 -3.90 15.04
N PRO A 101 5.22 -4.21 14.29
CA PRO A 101 5.83 -3.21 13.42
C PRO A 101 4.89 -2.67 12.35
N LEU A 102 4.02 -3.52 11.82
CA LEU A 102 3.06 -3.10 10.83
C LEU A 102 2.03 -2.14 11.42
N MET A 103 1.55 -2.41 12.63
CA MET A 103 0.61 -1.52 13.31
C MET A 103 1.26 -0.17 13.61
N GLU A 104 2.51 -0.17 14.03
CA GLU A 104 3.25 1.07 14.27
C GLU A 104 3.38 1.89 13.00
N PHE A 105 3.71 1.23 11.90
CA PHE A 105 3.80 1.87 10.59
C PHE A 105 2.47 2.49 10.18
N LEU A 106 1.38 1.73 10.32
CA LEU A 106 0.04 2.24 10.00
C LEU A 106 -0.32 3.46 10.85
N THR A 107 0.00 3.42 12.13
CA THR A 107 -0.26 4.53 13.05
C THR A 107 0.47 5.80 12.60
N ILE A 108 1.74 5.66 12.24
CA ILE A 108 2.54 6.79 11.76
C ILE A 108 1.93 7.38 10.48
N GLN A 109 1.52 6.52 9.55
CA GLN A 109 0.93 6.99 8.30
C GLN A 109 -0.40 7.70 8.53
N MET A 110 -1.21 7.20 9.45
CA MET A 110 -2.47 7.84 9.80
C MET A 110 -2.25 9.21 10.42
N GLU A 111 -1.27 9.34 11.30
CA GLU A 111 -0.92 10.62 11.90
C GLU A 111 -0.48 11.64 10.86
N LYS A 112 0.35 11.21 9.91
CA LYS A 112 0.79 12.08 8.81
C LYS A 112 -0.36 12.54 7.95
N LEU A 113 -1.30 11.65 7.67
CA LEU A 113 -2.48 11.98 6.88
C LEU A 113 -3.37 12.99 7.60
N GLU A 114 -3.60 12.80 8.90
CA GLU A 114 -4.38 13.72 9.70
C GLU A 114 -3.74 15.11 9.76
N GLU A 115 -2.42 15.15 9.93
CA GLU A 115 -1.68 16.40 9.92
C GLU A 115 -1.80 17.12 8.59
N ALA A 116 -1.66 16.40 7.49
CA ALA A 116 -1.82 17.00 6.16
C ALA A 116 -3.22 17.55 5.95
N LYS A 117 -4.24 16.86 6.42
CA LYS A 117 -5.62 17.35 6.34
C LYS A 117 -5.82 18.61 7.16
N ARG A 118 -5.23 18.68 8.34
CA ARG A 118 -5.33 19.87 9.19
C ARG A 118 -4.64 21.07 8.57
N GLU A 119 -3.47 20.87 7.99
CA GLU A 119 -2.75 21.92 7.29
C GLU A 119 -3.55 22.47 6.10
N LEU A 120 -4.14 21.56 5.34
CA LEU A 120 -4.95 21.95 4.20
C LEU A 120 -6.18 22.75 4.64
N ALA A 121 -6.86 22.32 5.69
CA ALA A 121 -8.00 23.03 6.25
C ALA A 121 -7.61 24.41 6.76
N ALA A 122 -6.46 24.53 7.42
CA ALA A 122 -5.95 25.81 7.91
C ALA A 122 -5.66 26.78 6.75
N GLN A 123 -5.07 26.28 5.67
CA GLN A 123 -4.82 27.10 4.48
C GLN A 123 -6.11 27.59 3.84
N GLN A 124 -7.11 26.74 3.77
CA GLN A 124 -8.42 27.11 3.22
C GLN A 124 -9.13 28.13 4.10
N SER A 125 -9.00 28.01 5.41
CA SER A 125 -9.62 28.93 6.35
C SER A 125 -8.97 30.32 6.36
N ALA A 126 -7.72 30.39 5.95
CA ALA A 126 -6.97 31.66 5.93
C ALA A 126 -7.34 32.57 4.77
N ARG A 127 -8.17 32.13 3.85
CA ARG A 127 -8.59 32.94 2.71
C ARG A 127 -9.81 33.82 2.98
#